data_18b157fc4ddab54a1d09dc4474a8da49
#
_entry.id   18b157fc4ddab54a1d09dc4474a8da49
#
_cell.length_a   1.000
_cell.length_b   1.000
_cell.length_c   1.000
_cell.angle_alpha   90.00
_cell.angle_beta   90.00
_cell.angle_gamma   90.00
#
_symmetry.space_group_name_H-M   'P 1'
#
loop_
_entity.id
_entity.type
_entity.pdbx_description
1 polymer ?
#
loop_
_entity_poly.entity_id
_entity_poly.type
_entity_poly.pdbx_seq_one_letter_code
_entity_poly.pdbx_strand_id
1 'polypeptide(L)'
;MRLTTEGLEASRLLKKGREELAERVTGRYFERRPQWEKSCKHARQKCAEDTRHHLDYLSEALSLSRPAIFADYVVWVAALLARLNIPGEALNTHLALLRDTIADQFATAGSSLAARDITMHYVDGALAKISQAVPEVNCFLDGEGAFDILARDYLEDLLQGNRRRAGQRILAAVELGSSIHDIYLRVFQRVLHEVGRLWQCNRIGVAQEHYCTASTQMIMSQFYPKIFSTERKGRRLVAACVGGDLHEIGIRMVTDFFEMDGWDTFYLGANVPVSGVLQQIAERTPHVLAISATLSSHLQAVADLLAAVRATANPPRLLVGGRPFNALPDLWKDIGADGCAGDAAEAVAVADGWSV
;
A
#
# COMPACT_ATOMS: atom_id res chain seq x y z
N MET A 1 -6.09 -6.91 19.68
CA MET A 1 -5.35 -8.21 19.85
C MET A 1 -3.94 -7.87 20.34
N ARG A 2 -3.39 -8.53 21.35
CA ARG A 2 -2.03 -8.22 21.84
C ARG A 2 -1.01 -8.80 20.86
N LEU A 3 0.03 -8.03 20.52
CA LEU A 3 1.21 -8.52 19.83
C LEU A 3 1.78 -9.71 20.61
N THR A 4 2.05 -10.83 19.91
CA THR A 4 2.59 -12.00 20.58
C THR A 4 4.12 -11.93 20.61
N THR A 5 4.72 -12.30 21.72
CA THR A 5 6.19 -12.36 21.88
C THR A 5 6.82 -13.26 20.82
N GLU A 6 6.14 -14.38 20.52
CA GLU A 6 6.55 -15.37 19.54
C GLU A 6 6.53 -14.82 18.12
N GLY A 7 5.49 -14.05 17.77
CA GLY A 7 5.39 -13.38 16.47
C GLY A 7 6.48 -12.32 16.27
N LEU A 8 6.79 -11.55 17.31
CA LEU A 8 7.89 -10.58 17.27
C LEU A 8 9.26 -11.25 17.17
N GLU A 9 9.48 -12.37 17.90
CA GLU A 9 10.71 -13.16 17.80
C GLU A 9 10.88 -13.68 16.37
N ALA A 10 9.84 -14.32 15.83
CA ALA A 10 9.83 -14.85 14.47
C ALA A 10 10.11 -13.77 13.42
N SER A 11 9.43 -12.64 13.49
CA SER A 11 9.63 -11.52 12.58
C SER A 11 11.09 -11.03 12.58
N ARG A 12 11.69 -10.85 13.77
CA ARG A 12 13.11 -10.44 13.90
C ARG A 12 14.06 -11.42 13.26
N LEU A 13 13.84 -12.72 13.45
CA LEU A 13 14.68 -13.77 12.86
C LEU A 13 14.58 -13.79 11.33
N LEU A 14 13.38 -13.64 10.77
CA LEU A 14 13.17 -13.56 9.33
C LEU A 14 13.83 -12.30 8.74
N LYS A 15 13.65 -11.14 9.36
CA LYS A 15 14.29 -9.87 8.93
C LYS A 15 15.82 -9.98 8.97
N LYS A 16 16.39 -10.55 10.02
CA LYS A 16 17.84 -10.76 10.16
C LYS A 16 18.41 -11.74 9.12
N GLY A 17 17.67 -12.82 8.83
CA GLY A 17 18.10 -13.85 7.89
C GLY A 17 17.62 -13.63 6.44
N ARG A 18 17.01 -12.50 6.12
CA ARG A 18 16.29 -12.22 4.88
C ARG A 18 17.08 -12.55 3.61
N GLU A 19 18.31 -12.07 3.50
CA GLU A 19 19.16 -12.28 2.33
C GLU A 19 19.61 -13.75 2.22
N GLU A 20 20.06 -14.34 3.32
CA GLU A 20 20.48 -15.75 3.33
C GLU A 20 19.32 -16.70 3.00
N LEU A 21 18.15 -16.46 3.58
CA LEU A 21 16.94 -17.25 3.29
C LEU A 21 16.56 -17.12 1.81
N ALA A 22 16.60 -15.93 1.25
CA ALA A 22 16.27 -15.69 -0.16
C ALA A 22 17.21 -16.48 -1.10
N GLU A 23 18.50 -16.46 -0.86
CA GLU A 23 19.48 -17.22 -1.64
C GLU A 23 19.30 -18.74 -1.48
N ARG A 24 19.07 -19.23 -0.27
CA ARG A 24 18.86 -20.66 0.00
C ARG A 24 17.59 -21.19 -0.66
N VAL A 25 16.47 -20.45 -0.56
CA VAL A 25 15.22 -20.83 -1.23
C VAL A 25 15.40 -20.85 -2.73
N THR A 26 16.03 -19.80 -3.29
CA THR A 26 16.33 -19.71 -4.73
C THR A 26 17.18 -20.91 -5.19
N GLY A 27 18.24 -21.25 -4.47
CA GLY A 27 19.07 -22.41 -4.77
C GLY A 27 18.24 -23.69 -4.83
N ARG A 28 17.49 -23.99 -3.75
CA ARG A 28 16.60 -25.17 -3.66
C ARG A 28 15.53 -25.22 -4.75
N TYR A 29 15.02 -24.05 -5.15
CA TYR A 29 14.00 -23.96 -6.19
C TYR A 29 14.55 -24.38 -7.56
N PHE A 30 15.71 -23.87 -7.96
CA PHE A 30 16.31 -24.22 -9.26
C PHE A 30 16.98 -25.61 -9.28
N GLU A 31 17.36 -26.17 -8.14
CA GLU A 31 17.72 -27.59 -8.02
C GLU A 31 16.54 -28.51 -8.36
N ARG A 32 15.34 -28.18 -7.89
CA ARG A 32 14.12 -28.94 -8.19
C ARG A 32 13.55 -28.67 -9.59
N ARG A 33 13.81 -27.49 -10.16
CA ARG A 33 13.24 -27.03 -11.43
C ARG A 33 14.27 -26.38 -12.34
N PRO A 34 15.31 -27.09 -12.78
CA PRO A 34 16.41 -26.51 -13.58
C PRO A 34 15.97 -25.95 -14.93
N GLN A 35 14.84 -26.43 -15.48
CA GLN A 35 14.29 -25.91 -16.73
C GLN A 35 13.85 -24.43 -16.61
N TRP A 36 13.46 -23.95 -15.42
CA TRP A 36 13.02 -22.59 -15.22
C TRP A 36 14.18 -21.59 -15.23
N GLU A 37 15.38 -22.02 -14.89
CA GLU A 37 16.58 -21.18 -14.96
C GLU A 37 16.88 -20.74 -16.39
N LYS A 38 16.57 -21.59 -17.36
CA LYS A 38 16.79 -21.32 -18.79
C LYS A 38 15.69 -20.49 -19.44
N SER A 39 14.54 -20.34 -18.78
CA SER A 39 13.35 -19.68 -19.34
C SER A 39 13.41 -18.14 -19.30
N CYS A 40 14.27 -17.54 -18.45
CA CYS A 40 14.37 -16.11 -18.29
C CYS A 40 15.81 -15.69 -17.95
N LYS A 41 16.32 -14.65 -18.63
CA LYS A 41 17.72 -14.13 -18.49
C LYS A 41 18.03 -13.67 -17.05
N HIS A 42 17.21 -13.53 -16.12
CA HIS A 42 17.49 -13.13 -14.74
C HIS A 42 16.63 -13.92 -13.76
N ALA A 43 16.31 -15.18 -14.12
CA ALA A 43 15.39 -15.99 -13.35
C ALA A 43 15.80 -16.13 -11.88
N ARG A 44 17.08 -16.39 -11.57
CA ARG A 44 17.56 -16.47 -10.19
C ARG A 44 17.44 -15.16 -9.43
N GLN A 45 17.81 -14.04 -10.06
CA GLN A 45 17.70 -12.71 -9.43
C GLN A 45 16.24 -12.40 -9.09
N LYS A 46 15.32 -12.60 -10.04
CA LYS A 46 13.88 -12.38 -9.82
C LYS A 46 13.32 -13.30 -8.73
N CYS A 47 13.69 -14.57 -8.74
CA CYS A 47 13.26 -15.52 -7.71
C CYS A 47 13.74 -15.09 -6.31
N ALA A 48 14.98 -14.60 -6.18
CA ALA A 48 15.50 -14.08 -4.92
C ALA A 48 14.78 -12.80 -4.49
N GLU A 49 14.46 -11.89 -5.43
CA GLU A 49 13.67 -10.67 -5.18
C GLU A 49 12.26 -11.03 -4.69
N ASP A 50 11.57 -11.96 -5.37
CA ASP A 50 10.26 -12.44 -4.96
C ASP A 50 10.29 -13.09 -3.57
N THR A 51 11.34 -13.86 -3.27
CA THR A 51 11.51 -14.48 -1.95
C THR A 51 11.68 -13.42 -0.86
N ARG A 52 12.43 -12.33 -1.13
CA ARG A 52 12.55 -11.21 -0.18
C ARG A 52 11.21 -10.57 0.10
N HIS A 53 10.40 -10.37 -0.93
CA HIS A 53 9.04 -9.84 -0.75
C HIS A 53 8.17 -10.79 0.08
N HIS A 54 8.22 -12.09 -0.17
CA HIS A 54 7.50 -13.07 0.66
C HIS A 54 7.92 -13.00 2.12
N LEU A 55 9.22 -12.89 2.40
CA LEU A 55 9.76 -12.76 3.76
C LEU A 55 9.34 -11.44 4.41
N ASP A 56 9.32 -10.33 3.66
CA ASP A 56 8.90 -9.03 4.16
C ASP A 56 7.43 -9.07 4.60
N TYR A 57 6.52 -9.57 3.76
CA TYR A 57 5.10 -9.70 4.11
C TYR A 57 4.82 -10.71 5.22
N LEU A 58 5.56 -11.83 5.27
CA LEU A 58 5.44 -12.81 6.35
C LEU A 58 5.93 -12.22 7.68
N SER A 59 7.06 -11.51 7.67
CA SER A 59 7.60 -10.83 8.85
C SER A 59 6.62 -9.80 9.39
N GLU A 60 5.96 -9.06 8.51
CA GLU A 60 4.97 -8.07 8.87
C GLU A 60 3.72 -8.71 9.48
N ALA A 61 3.20 -9.76 8.85
CA ALA A 61 2.07 -10.54 9.37
C ALA A 61 2.33 -11.08 10.78
N LEU A 62 3.54 -11.57 11.02
CA LEU A 62 3.98 -12.10 12.33
C LEU A 62 4.13 -10.99 13.36
N SER A 63 4.76 -9.85 13.02
CA SER A 63 4.99 -8.74 13.95
C SER A 63 3.67 -8.13 14.44
N LEU A 64 2.65 -8.08 13.58
CA LEU A 64 1.33 -7.54 13.88
C LEU A 64 0.34 -8.59 14.36
N SER A 65 0.74 -9.87 14.44
CA SER A 65 -0.12 -11.02 14.77
C SER A 65 -1.37 -11.09 13.88
N ARG A 66 -1.21 -10.82 12.56
CA ARG A 66 -2.27 -10.76 11.55
C ARG A 66 -1.96 -11.68 10.36
N PRO A 67 -2.32 -12.98 10.43
CA PRO A 67 -2.05 -13.95 9.35
C PRO A 67 -2.68 -13.55 8.01
N ALA A 68 -3.78 -12.80 8.03
CA ALA A 68 -4.45 -12.32 6.82
C ALA A 68 -3.53 -11.47 5.94
N ILE A 69 -2.59 -10.69 6.51
CA ILE A 69 -1.65 -9.86 5.75
C ILE A 69 -0.83 -10.71 4.77
N PHE A 70 -0.25 -11.81 5.25
CA PHE A 70 0.53 -12.70 4.40
C PHE A 70 -0.35 -13.51 3.44
N ALA A 71 -1.47 -14.01 3.91
CA ALA A 71 -2.37 -14.83 3.11
C ALA A 71 -2.98 -14.03 1.93
N ASP A 72 -3.41 -12.79 2.14
CA ASP A 72 -3.97 -11.92 1.09
C ASP A 72 -2.90 -11.48 0.09
N TYR A 73 -1.67 -11.22 0.55
CA TYR A 73 -0.53 -10.98 -0.32
C TYR A 73 -0.25 -12.19 -1.23
N VAL A 74 -0.24 -13.41 -0.67
CA VAL A 74 0.03 -14.62 -1.45
C VAL A 74 -1.08 -14.89 -2.49
N VAL A 75 -2.35 -14.64 -2.16
CA VAL A 75 -3.46 -14.69 -3.13
C VAL A 75 -3.26 -13.67 -4.25
N TRP A 76 -2.83 -12.45 -3.91
CA TRP A 76 -2.52 -11.42 -4.89
C TRP A 76 -1.37 -11.85 -5.82
N VAL A 77 -0.29 -12.44 -5.29
CA VAL A 77 0.83 -12.98 -6.09
C VAL A 77 0.34 -14.11 -7.00
N ALA A 78 -0.49 -15.02 -6.50
CA ALA A 78 -1.05 -16.09 -7.32
C ALA A 78 -1.84 -15.55 -8.52
N ALA A 79 -2.65 -14.51 -8.31
CA ALA A 79 -3.37 -13.82 -9.38
C ALA A 79 -2.43 -13.19 -10.42
N LEU A 80 -1.37 -12.54 -9.97
CA LEU A 80 -0.35 -11.93 -10.83
C LEU A 80 0.36 -13.00 -11.69
N LEU A 81 0.85 -14.08 -11.06
CA LEU A 81 1.57 -15.14 -11.75
C LEU A 81 0.71 -15.88 -12.77
N ALA A 82 -0.57 -16.14 -12.45
CA ALA A 82 -1.52 -16.75 -13.39
C ALA A 82 -1.67 -15.94 -14.69
N ARG A 83 -1.67 -14.61 -14.59
CA ARG A 83 -1.75 -13.70 -15.74
C ARG A 83 -0.44 -13.57 -16.54
N LEU A 84 0.67 -13.88 -15.91
CA LEU A 84 1.97 -14.02 -16.57
C LEU A 84 2.16 -15.41 -17.18
N ASN A 85 1.11 -16.26 -17.19
CA ASN A 85 1.13 -17.66 -17.63
C ASN A 85 2.16 -18.51 -16.86
N ILE A 86 2.43 -18.16 -15.61
CA ILE A 86 3.24 -18.96 -14.69
C ILE A 86 2.30 -19.94 -13.97
N PRO A 87 2.51 -21.26 -14.06
CA PRO A 87 1.64 -22.25 -13.43
C PRO A 87 1.58 -22.06 -11.90
N GLY A 88 0.38 -22.17 -11.31
CA GLY A 88 0.20 -22.05 -9.86
C GLY A 88 1.04 -23.01 -9.04
N GLU A 89 1.38 -24.19 -9.60
CA GLU A 89 2.32 -25.15 -9.01
C GLU A 89 3.72 -24.53 -8.76
N ALA A 90 4.13 -23.54 -9.54
CA ALA A 90 5.41 -22.85 -9.35
C ALA A 90 5.43 -22.07 -8.02
N LEU A 91 4.37 -21.32 -7.71
CA LEU A 91 4.22 -20.60 -6.45
C LEU A 91 4.08 -21.58 -5.27
N ASN A 92 3.26 -22.63 -5.41
CA ASN A 92 3.11 -23.65 -4.37
C ASN A 92 4.45 -24.31 -4.02
N THR A 93 5.25 -24.68 -5.02
CA THR A 93 6.59 -25.24 -4.82
C THR A 93 7.51 -24.23 -4.14
N HIS A 94 7.47 -22.97 -4.55
CA HIS A 94 8.31 -21.92 -3.98
C HIS A 94 7.98 -21.68 -2.49
N LEU A 95 6.70 -21.54 -2.15
CA LEU A 95 6.26 -21.32 -0.76
C LEU A 95 6.51 -22.54 0.13
N ALA A 96 6.39 -23.76 -0.41
CA ALA A 96 6.75 -24.96 0.33
C ALA A 96 8.25 -25.01 0.65
N LEU A 97 9.11 -24.63 -0.30
CA LEU A 97 10.55 -24.52 -0.09
C LEU A 97 10.91 -23.38 0.88
N LEU A 98 10.21 -22.26 0.81
CA LEU A 98 10.34 -21.17 1.77
C LEU A 98 10.04 -21.67 3.19
N ARG A 99 8.91 -22.35 3.37
CA ARG A 99 8.49 -22.96 4.63
C ARG A 99 9.56 -23.88 5.21
N ASP A 100 10.04 -24.84 4.41
CA ASP A 100 11.05 -25.81 4.83
C ASP A 100 12.38 -25.12 5.19
N THR A 101 12.79 -24.14 4.38
CA THR A 101 14.04 -23.38 4.63
C THR A 101 13.96 -22.53 5.90
N ILE A 102 12.80 -21.93 6.19
CA ILE A 102 12.56 -21.21 7.45
C ILE A 102 12.59 -22.17 8.62
N ALA A 103 11.97 -23.38 8.51
CA ALA A 103 11.99 -24.38 9.57
C ALA A 103 13.41 -24.79 9.94
N ASP A 104 14.28 -25.01 8.94
CA ASP A 104 15.71 -25.31 9.13
C ASP A 104 16.44 -24.15 9.84
N GLN A 105 16.17 -22.91 9.44
CA GLN A 105 16.75 -21.71 10.02
C GLN A 105 16.40 -21.57 11.52
N PHE A 106 15.13 -21.81 11.86
CA PHE A 106 14.67 -21.74 13.26
C PHE A 106 15.30 -22.83 14.12
N ALA A 107 15.49 -24.04 13.57
CA ALA A 107 16.15 -25.13 14.26
C ALA A 107 17.62 -24.81 14.57
N THR A 108 18.33 -24.16 13.65
CA THR A 108 19.75 -23.79 13.81
C THR A 108 19.96 -22.55 14.68
N ALA A 109 19.01 -21.61 14.69
CA ALA A 109 19.10 -20.36 15.45
C ALA A 109 18.79 -20.52 16.96
N GLY A 110 18.36 -21.71 17.40
CA GLY A 110 17.97 -21.92 18.82
C GLY A 110 16.74 -21.11 19.23
N SER A 111 15.87 -20.79 18.28
CA SER A 111 14.63 -20.04 18.51
C SER A 111 13.60 -20.87 19.28
N SER A 112 12.59 -20.19 19.84
CA SER A 112 11.50 -20.88 20.52
C SER A 112 10.68 -21.75 19.54
N LEU A 113 10.24 -22.93 20.00
CA LEU A 113 9.35 -23.78 19.21
C LEU A 113 8.06 -23.04 18.85
N ALA A 114 7.55 -22.20 19.74
CA ALA A 114 6.34 -21.41 19.52
C ALA A 114 6.52 -20.39 18.38
N ALA A 115 7.67 -19.72 18.26
CA ALA A 115 7.98 -18.82 17.15
C ALA A 115 8.04 -19.55 15.81
N ARG A 116 8.62 -20.75 15.81
CA ARG A 116 8.61 -21.62 14.63
C ARG A 116 7.18 -22.03 14.26
N ASP A 117 6.41 -22.55 15.21
CA ASP A 117 5.08 -23.11 14.95
C ASP A 117 4.10 -22.04 14.46
N ILE A 118 4.12 -20.83 15.01
CA ILE A 118 3.30 -19.72 14.52
C ILE A 118 3.69 -19.33 13.08
N THR A 119 4.99 -19.36 12.75
CA THR A 119 5.46 -19.05 11.39
C THR A 119 4.97 -20.10 10.40
N MET A 120 5.11 -21.40 10.75
CA MET A 120 4.60 -22.50 9.92
C MET A 120 3.09 -22.39 9.72
N HIS A 121 2.33 -22.08 10.77
CA HIS A 121 0.90 -21.90 10.70
C HIS A 121 0.51 -20.77 9.70
N TYR A 122 1.25 -19.67 9.65
CA TYR A 122 0.97 -18.57 8.72
C TYR A 122 1.25 -18.97 7.26
N VAL A 123 2.35 -19.68 7.01
CA VAL A 123 2.70 -20.15 5.67
C VAL A 123 1.70 -21.22 5.20
N ASP A 124 1.36 -22.17 6.05
CA ASP A 124 0.41 -23.24 5.73
C ASP A 124 -1.01 -22.67 5.47
N GLY A 125 -1.42 -21.66 6.25
CA GLY A 125 -2.68 -20.94 6.04
C GLY A 125 -2.73 -20.21 4.69
N ALA A 126 -1.63 -19.59 4.27
CA ALA A 126 -1.53 -18.95 2.96
C ALA A 126 -1.56 -19.96 1.81
N LEU A 127 -0.83 -21.10 1.94
CA LEU A 127 -0.86 -22.19 0.96
C LEU A 127 -2.26 -22.78 0.79
N ALA A 128 -3.02 -22.92 1.89
CA ALA A 128 -4.40 -23.41 1.82
C ALA A 128 -5.33 -22.43 1.07
N LYS A 129 -5.11 -21.12 1.18
CA LYS A 129 -5.88 -20.10 0.44
C LYS A 129 -5.62 -20.11 -1.07
N ILE A 130 -4.40 -20.36 -1.52
CA ILE A 130 -4.09 -20.41 -2.97
C ILE A 130 -4.85 -21.55 -3.67
N SER A 131 -5.12 -22.65 -2.94
CA SER A 131 -5.85 -23.80 -3.47
C SER A 131 -7.33 -23.48 -3.73
N GLN A 132 -7.84 -22.36 -3.23
CA GLN A 132 -9.16 -21.82 -3.53
C GLN A 132 -9.06 -20.94 -4.78
N ALA A 133 -10.15 -20.85 -5.58
CA ALA A 133 -10.15 -20.08 -6.81
C ALA A 133 -9.66 -18.65 -6.58
N VAL A 134 -8.70 -18.21 -7.40
CA VAL A 134 -8.19 -16.82 -7.36
C VAL A 134 -9.34 -15.88 -7.69
N PRO A 135 -9.70 -14.91 -6.82
CA PRO A 135 -10.78 -14.00 -7.09
C PRO A 135 -10.51 -13.18 -8.35
N GLU A 136 -11.52 -13.06 -9.19
CA GLU A 136 -11.47 -12.13 -10.31
C GLU A 136 -11.50 -10.70 -9.76
N VAL A 137 -10.54 -9.89 -10.12
CA VAL A 137 -10.53 -8.48 -9.71
C VAL A 137 -11.42 -7.70 -10.66
N ASN A 138 -12.61 -7.29 -10.18
CA ASN A 138 -13.57 -6.52 -10.95
C ASN A 138 -12.99 -5.18 -11.44
N CYS A 139 -13.49 -4.70 -12.57
CA CYS A 139 -13.17 -3.38 -13.08
C CYS A 139 -13.66 -2.30 -12.09
N PHE A 140 -12.85 -1.29 -11.84
CA PHE A 140 -13.23 -0.17 -10.97
C PHE A 140 -14.11 0.87 -11.68
N LEU A 141 -14.27 0.75 -13.01
CA LEU A 141 -14.99 1.71 -13.83
C LEU A 141 -16.31 1.18 -14.39
N ASP A 142 -16.83 0.09 -13.81
CA ASP A 142 -18.14 -0.44 -14.17
C ASP A 142 -19.23 0.52 -13.66
N GLY A 143 -20.11 0.93 -14.56
CA GLY A 143 -21.20 1.86 -14.29
C GLY A 143 -21.61 2.63 -15.55
N GLU A 144 -22.79 3.28 -15.51
CA GLU A 144 -23.36 4.01 -16.66
C GLU A 144 -23.58 5.50 -16.37
N GLY A 145 -23.23 5.96 -15.18
CA GLY A 145 -23.37 7.36 -14.77
C GLY A 145 -22.39 8.31 -15.49
N ALA A 146 -22.67 9.60 -15.47
CA ALA A 146 -21.83 10.61 -16.13
C ALA A 146 -20.36 10.56 -15.68
N PHE A 147 -20.09 10.34 -14.39
CA PHE A 147 -18.71 10.20 -13.88
C PHE A 147 -18.07 8.86 -14.28
N ASP A 148 -18.86 7.81 -14.50
CA ASP A 148 -18.34 6.52 -14.98
C ASP A 148 -17.86 6.64 -16.43
N ILE A 149 -18.63 7.34 -17.26
CA ILE A 149 -18.27 7.66 -18.65
C ILE A 149 -17.02 8.55 -18.66
N LEU A 150 -17.02 9.62 -17.87
CA LEU A 150 -15.88 10.53 -17.76
C LEU A 150 -14.60 9.80 -17.33
N ALA A 151 -14.70 8.90 -16.36
CA ALA A 151 -13.56 8.11 -15.86
C ALA A 151 -13.01 7.15 -16.93
N ARG A 152 -13.88 6.46 -17.69
CA ARG A 152 -13.45 5.60 -18.80
C ARG A 152 -12.77 6.39 -19.91
N ASP A 153 -13.37 7.50 -20.32
CA ASP A 153 -12.80 8.36 -21.36
C ASP A 153 -11.46 8.96 -20.93
N TYR A 154 -11.36 9.36 -19.66
CA TYR A 154 -10.12 9.87 -19.08
C TYR A 154 -9.01 8.81 -19.05
N LEU A 155 -9.34 7.58 -18.64
CA LEU A 155 -8.40 6.45 -18.66
C LEU A 155 -7.93 6.16 -20.09
N GLU A 156 -8.85 6.15 -21.05
CA GLU A 156 -8.51 5.90 -22.46
C GLU A 156 -7.51 6.93 -22.99
N ASP A 157 -7.77 8.23 -22.73
CA ASP A 157 -6.86 9.31 -23.12
C ASP A 157 -5.45 9.12 -22.49
N LEU A 158 -5.38 8.72 -21.23
CA LEU A 158 -4.10 8.43 -20.55
C LEU A 158 -3.38 7.24 -21.18
N LEU A 159 -4.09 6.14 -21.44
CA LEU A 159 -3.51 4.92 -22.02
C LEU A 159 -3.01 5.15 -23.45
N GLN A 160 -3.61 6.08 -24.20
CA GLN A 160 -3.16 6.54 -25.52
C GLN A 160 -2.00 7.54 -25.45
N GLY A 161 -1.50 7.90 -24.26
CA GLY A 161 -0.45 8.89 -24.08
C GLY A 161 -0.90 10.34 -24.29
N ASN A 162 -2.20 10.61 -24.33
CA ASN A 162 -2.77 11.93 -24.64
C ASN A 162 -3.15 12.72 -23.38
N ARG A 163 -2.15 13.01 -22.53
CA ARG A 163 -2.38 13.78 -21.27
C ARG A 163 -3.01 15.15 -21.49
N ARG A 164 -2.80 15.78 -22.67
CA ARG A 164 -3.41 17.08 -22.99
C ARG A 164 -4.93 16.95 -23.10
N ARG A 165 -5.39 15.95 -23.85
CA ARG A 165 -6.83 15.70 -24.02
C ARG A 165 -7.46 15.23 -22.70
N ALA A 166 -6.78 14.37 -21.95
CA ALA A 166 -7.18 13.96 -20.61
C ALA A 166 -7.40 15.18 -19.70
N GLY A 167 -6.42 16.10 -19.64
CA GLY A 167 -6.52 17.34 -18.85
C GLY A 167 -7.66 18.25 -19.30
N GLN A 168 -7.79 18.49 -20.61
CA GLN A 168 -8.89 19.29 -21.17
C GLN A 168 -10.26 18.72 -20.81
N ARG A 169 -10.44 17.41 -20.87
CA ARG A 169 -11.68 16.73 -20.50
C ARG A 169 -12.06 16.98 -19.03
N ILE A 170 -11.09 16.85 -18.13
CA ILE A 170 -11.31 17.06 -16.70
C ILE A 170 -11.60 18.54 -16.38
N LEU A 171 -10.84 19.46 -16.97
CA LEU A 171 -11.07 20.90 -16.78
C LEU A 171 -12.44 21.32 -17.30
N ALA A 172 -12.85 20.84 -18.48
CA ALA A 172 -14.18 21.09 -19.03
C ALA A 172 -15.30 20.56 -18.12
N ALA A 173 -15.14 19.38 -17.52
CA ALA A 173 -16.11 18.86 -16.56
C ALA A 173 -16.26 19.77 -15.33
N VAL A 174 -15.16 20.32 -14.82
CA VAL A 174 -15.19 21.29 -13.70
C VAL A 174 -15.82 22.62 -14.13
N GLU A 175 -15.55 23.11 -15.34
CA GLU A 175 -16.18 24.32 -15.90
C GLU A 175 -17.70 24.16 -16.09
N LEU A 176 -18.15 22.94 -16.39
CA LEU A 176 -19.56 22.57 -16.50
C LEU A 176 -20.23 22.32 -15.15
N GLY A 177 -19.53 22.52 -14.03
CA GLY A 177 -20.09 22.48 -12.68
C GLY A 177 -19.79 21.21 -11.87
N SER A 178 -18.98 20.28 -12.38
CA SER A 178 -18.53 19.14 -11.54
C SER A 178 -17.63 19.67 -10.42
N SER A 179 -17.86 19.21 -9.17
CA SER A 179 -17.03 19.59 -8.05
C SER A 179 -15.63 18.94 -8.14
N ILE A 180 -14.60 19.62 -7.62
CA ILE A 180 -13.25 19.03 -7.53
C ILE A 180 -13.28 17.77 -6.65
N HIS A 181 -14.11 17.74 -5.61
CA HIS A 181 -14.31 16.58 -4.75
C HIS A 181 -14.80 15.36 -5.56
N ASP A 182 -15.83 15.55 -6.41
CA ASP A 182 -16.32 14.46 -7.28
C ASP A 182 -15.28 14.00 -8.29
N ILE A 183 -14.53 14.92 -8.91
CA ILE A 183 -13.44 14.58 -9.83
C ILE A 183 -12.40 13.72 -9.13
N TYR A 184 -12.00 14.07 -7.90
CA TYR A 184 -11.01 13.29 -7.14
C TYR A 184 -11.50 11.90 -6.79
N LEU A 185 -12.70 11.79 -6.19
CA LEU A 185 -13.21 10.50 -5.68
C LEU A 185 -13.79 9.61 -6.78
N ARG A 186 -14.52 10.21 -7.73
CA ARG A 186 -15.29 9.45 -8.72
C ARG A 186 -14.56 9.25 -10.05
N VAL A 187 -13.51 10.05 -10.32
CA VAL A 187 -12.70 9.92 -11.53
C VAL A 187 -11.27 9.50 -11.18
N PHE A 188 -10.46 10.36 -10.54
CA PHE A 188 -9.05 10.10 -10.34
C PHE A 188 -8.77 8.85 -9.50
N GLN A 189 -9.39 8.72 -8.33
CA GLN A 189 -9.21 7.58 -7.44
C GLN A 189 -9.56 6.27 -8.15
N ARG A 190 -10.71 6.23 -8.81
CA ARG A 190 -11.18 5.01 -9.51
C ARG A 190 -10.30 4.66 -10.70
N VAL A 191 -9.89 5.66 -11.49
CA VAL A 191 -8.99 5.46 -12.63
C VAL A 191 -7.62 4.97 -12.17
N LEU A 192 -7.05 5.51 -11.10
CA LEU A 192 -5.76 5.04 -10.58
C LEU A 192 -5.85 3.63 -10.00
N HIS A 193 -6.97 3.26 -9.36
CA HIS A 193 -7.22 1.87 -8.96
C HIS A 193 -7.30 0.94 -10.18
N GLU A 194 -7.98 1.38 -11.26
CA GLU A 194 -8.07 0.61 -12.50
C GLU A 194 -6.72 0.49 -13.22
N VAL A 195 -5.91 1.55 -13.24
CA VAL A 195 -4.52 1.52 -13.73
C VAL A 195 -3.71 0.48 -12.99
N GLY A 196 -3.80 0.45 -11.66
CA GLY A 196 -3.15 -0.56 -10.82
C GLY A 196 -3.65 -1.98 -11.13
N ARG A 197 -4.95 -2.16 -11.34
CA ARG A 197 -5.55 -3.44 -11.77
C ARG A 197 -5.05 -3.87 -13.14
N LEU A 198 -5.00 -2.96 -14.12
CA LEU A 198 -4.51 -3.24 -15.47
C LEU A 198 -3.04 -3.64 -15.45
N TRP A 199 -2.21 -2.98 -14.63
CA TRP A 199 -0.82 -3.37 -14.41
C TRP A 199 -0.73 -4.78 -13.77
N GLN A 200 -1.47 -5.04 -12.72
CA GLN A 200 -1.53 -6.36 -12.08
C GLN A 200 -2.00 -7.45 -13.06
N CYS A 201 -2.89 -7.08 -14.00
CA CYS A 201 -3.37 -7.98 -15.05
C CYS A 201 -2.41 -8.13 -16.24
N ASN A 202 -1.22 -7.54 -16.17
CA ASN A 202 -0.26 -7.49 -17.29
C ASN A 202 -0.85 -6.93 -18.59
N ARG A 203 -1.85 -6.04 -18.47
CA ARG A 203 -2.48 -5.34 -19.59
C ARG A 203 -1.73 -4.07 -19.98
N ILE A 204 -1.00 -3.49 -19.03
CA ILE A 204 -0.11 -2.34 -19.19
C ILE A 204 1.21 -2.61 -18.49
N GLY A 205 2.29 -1.99 -19.00
CA GLY A 205 3.60 -2.04 -18.36
C GLY A 205 3.77 -0.97 -17.27
N VAL A 206 4.79 -1.12 -16.41
CA VAL A 206 5.11 -0.19 -15.32
C VAL A 206 5.32 1.25 -15.82
N ALA A 207 5.96 1.43 -16.99
CA ALA A 207 6.17 2.76 -17.56
C ALA A 207 4.85 3.46 -17.93
N GLN A 208 3.85 2.71 -18.37
CA GLN A 208 2.53 3.24 -18.71
C GLN A 208 1.73 3.56 -17.43
N GLU A 209 1.84 2.72 -16.40
CA GLU A 209 1.30 3.01 -15.07
C GLU A 209 1.87 4.33 -14.53
N HIS A 210 3.19 4.49 -14.53
CA HIS A 210 3.86 5.72 -14.10
C HIS A 210 3.46 6.95 -14.92
N TYR A 211 3.27 6.79 -16.23
CA TYR A 211 2.78 7.87 -17.08
C TYR A 211 1.36 8.33 -16.68
N CYS A 212 0.45 7.39 -16.39
CA CYS A 212 -0.90 7.70 -15.94
C CYS A 212 -0.89 8.43 -14.60
N THR A 213 -0.09 7.95 -13.66
CA THR A 213 0.11 8.53 -12.33
C THR A 213 0.65 9.95 -12.42
N ALA A 214 1.76 10.17 -13.13
CA ALA A 214 2.37 11.49 -13.30
C ALA A 214 1.45 12.47 -14.05
N SER A 215 0.74 12.01 -15.07
CA SER A 215 -0.24 12.83 -15.80
C SER A 215 -1.38 13.29 -14.90
N THR A 216 -1.90 12.40 -14.04
CA THR A 216 -2.94 12.73 -13.06
C THR A 216 -2.45 13.79 -12.07
N GLN A 217 -1.24 13.64 -11.53
CA GLN A 217 -0.64 14.65 -10.62
C GLN A 217 -0.51 16.03 -11.27
N MET A 218 -0.12 16.07 -12.54
CA MET A 218 -0.04 17.35 -13.29
C MET A 218 -1.40 18.01 -13.47
N ILE A 219 -2.46 17.22 -13.68
CA ILE A 219 -3.82 17.73 -13.83
C ILE A 219 -4.36 18.22 -12.48
N MET A 220 -4.14 17.47 -11.39
CA MET A 220 -4.47 17.89 -10.02
C MET A 220 -3.86 19.26 -9.68
N SER A 221 -2.62 19.50 -10.10
CA SER A 221 -1.92 20.76 -9.83
C SER A 221 -2.60 22.00 -10.47
N GLN A 222 -3.43 21.82 -11.49
CA GLN A 222 -4.18 22.91 -12.13
C GLN A 222 -5.37 23.40 -11.29
N PHE A 223 -5.76 22.66 -10.25
CA PHE A 223 -6.85 23.03 -9.36
C PHE A 223 -6.43 23.90 -8.18
N TYR A 224 -5.12 24.04 -7.89
CA TYR A 224 -4.65 24.81 -6.74
C TYR A 224 -5.16 26.24 -6.64
N PRO A 225 -5.34 27.02 -7.74
CA PRO A 225 -5.95 28.34 -7.62
C PRO A 225 -7.37 28.33 -7.04
N LYS A 226 -8.11 27.22 -7.24
CA LYS A 226 -9.46 27.02 -6.66
C LYS A 226 -9.38 26.42 -5.25
N ILE A 227 -8.47 25.46 -5.03
CA ILE A 227 -8.28 24.77 -3.73
C ILE A 227 -7.85 25.76 -2.65
N PHE A 228 -6.92 26.68 -2.95
CA PHE A 228 -6.39 27.65 -1.99
C PHE A 228 -7.29 28.88 -1.74
N SER A 229 -8.47 28.94 -2.33
CA SER A 229 -9.38 30.08 -2.18
C SER A 229 -10.29 30.00 -0.94
N THR A 230 -10.27 28.89 -0.19
CA THR A 230 -11.13 28.66 0.96
C THR A 230 -10.66 29.45 2.19
N GLU A 231 -11.60 30.00 2.98
CA GLU A 231 -11.31 30.68 4.24
C GLU A 231 -10.70 29.71 5.26
N ARG A 232 -9.68 30.17 6.00
CA ARG A 232 -8.91 29.33 6.93
C ARG A 232 -9.63 29.11 8.25
N LYS A 233 -9.65 27.87 8.72
CA LYS A 233 -10.22 27.46 10.02
C LYS A 233 -9.23 27.56 11.18
N GLY A 234 -7.96 27.89 10.94
CA GLY A 234 -6.90 27.92 11.95
C GLY A 234 -6.43 26.54 12.43
N ARG A 235 -6.86 25.47 11.76
CA ARG A 235 -6.42 24.08 12.03
C ARG A 235 -5.28 23.68 11.08
N ARG A 236 -4.35 22.88 11.55
CA ARG A 236 -3.15 22.47 10.80
C ARG A 236 -3.06 20.96 10.63
N LEU A 237 -2.76 20.54 9.42
CA LEU A 237 -2.49 19.15 9.02
C LEU A 237 -1.04 19.00 8.55
N VAL A 238 -0.34 18.00 9.04
CA VAL A 238 0.86 17.43 8.36
C VAL A 238 0.46 16.10 7.74
N ALA A 239 0.84 15.87 6.49
CA ALA A 239 0.46 14.67 5.74
C ALA A 239 1.65 14.07 4.99
N ALA A 240 1.85 12.74 5.10
CA ALA A 240 2.98 12.04 4.50
C ALA A 240 2.65 10.59 4.16
N CYS A 241 3.36 10.01 3.17
CA CYS A 241 3.51 8.56 3.10
C CYS A 241 4.59 8.12 4.08
N VAL A 242 4.37 6.97 4.71
CA VAL A 242 5.36 6.35 5.58
C VAL A 242 6.66 6.05 4.82
N GLY A 243 7.78 5.97 5.53
CA GLY A 243 9.08 5.60 4.95
C GLY A 243 8.99 4.29 4.17
N GLY A 244 9.54 4.28 2.95
CA GLY A 244 9.49 3.17 2.00
C GLY A 244 8.31 3.20 1.03
N ASP A 245 7.21 3.90 1.33
CA ASP A 245 6.04 3.96 0.44
C ASP A 245 6.13 5.12 -0.56
N LEU A 246 5.99 4.78 -1.86
CA LEU A 246 6.05 5.72 -2.97
C LEU A 246 4.66 6.07 -3.54
N HIS A 247 3.58 5.51 -3.01
CA HIS A 247 2.21 5.70 -3.50
C HIS A 247 1.58 6.97 -2.92
N GLU A 248 2.05 8.12 -3.35
CA GLU A 248 1.76 9.41 -2.71
C GLU A 248 0.43 10.07 -3.13
N ILE A 249 -0.21 9.66 -4.24
CA ILE A 249 -1.39 10.36 -4.74
C ILE A 249 -2.55 10.32 -3.74
N GLY A 250 -2.74 9.20 -3.07
CA GLY A 250 -3.81 9.07 -2.07
C GLY A 250 -3.68 10.10 -0.95
N ILE A 251 -2.51 10.25 -0.36
CA ILE A 251 -2.28 11.22 0.71
C ILE A 251 -2.27 12.67 0.19
N ARG A 252 -1.88 12.90 -1.07
CA ARG A 252 -2.04 14.19 -1.73
C ARG A 252 -3.52 14.56 -1.86
N MET A 253 -4.38 13.63 -2.31
CA MET A 253 -5.82 13.86 -2.35
C MET A 253 -6.40 14.21 -0.98
N VAL A 254 -5.98 13.48 0.07
CA VAL A 254 -6.37 13.79 1.45
C VAL A 254 -5.95 15.22 1.80
N THR A 255 -4.71 15.60 1.52
CA THR A 255 -4.20 16.95 1.81
C THR A 255 -5.01 18.04 1.10
N ASP A 256 -5.32 17.84 -0.20
CA ASP A 256 -6.11 18.78 -1.00
C ASP A 256 -7.55 18.92 -0.47
N PHE A 257 -8.15 17.82 0.06
CA PHE A 257 -9.47 17.87 0.70
C PHE A 257 -9.47 18.68 1.99
N PHE A 258 -8.47 18.50 2.85
CA PHE A 258 -8.30 19.33 4.04
C PHE A 258 -8.07 20.81 3.68
N GLU A 259 -7.31 21.08 2.62
CA GLU A 259 -7.08 22.44 2.12
C GLU A 259 -8.39 23.08 1.63
N MET A 260 -9.20 22.33 0.85
CA MET A 260 -10.54 22.77 0.41
C MET A 260 -11.52 22.98 1.57
N ASP A 261 -11.31 22.29 2.69
CA ASP A 261 -12.10 22.45 3.93
C ASP A 261 -11.58 23.58 4.83
N GLY A 262 -10.50 24.28 4.43
CA GLY A 262 -9.97 25.47 5.13
C GLY A 262 -8.90 25.17 6.18
N TRP A 263 -8.27 23.99 6.15
CA TRP A 263 -7.11 23.69 6.99
C TRP A 263 -5.83 24.25 6.36
N ASP A 264 -4.87 24.62 7.21
CA ASP A 264 -3.49 24.89 6.75
C ASP A 264 -2.77 23.54 6.62
N THR A 265 -2.38 23.17 5.40
CA THR A 265 -1.87 21.83 5.10
C THR A 265 -0.38 21.84 4.76
N PHE A 266 0.34 20.84 5.27
CA PHE A 266 1.77 20.62 5.01
C PHE A 266 1.94 19.22 4.43
N TYR A 267 1.91 19.14 3.10
CA TYR A 267 2.12 17.92 2.34
C TYR A 267 3.61 17.62 2.22
N LEU A 268 4.06 16.49 2.76
CA LEU A 268 5.48 16.10 2.75
C LEU A 268 5.83 15.11 1.62
N GLY A 269 4.82 14.51 0.98
CA GLY A 269 5.02 13.58 -0.13
C GLY A 269 5.32 12.15 0.29
N ALA A 270 6.06 11.45 -0.59
CA ALA A 270 6.38 10.04 -0.48
C ALA A 270 7.62 9.77 0.38
N ASN A 271 7.71 8.55 0.94
CA ASN A 271 8.92 8.01 1.57
C ASN A 271 9.55 8.93 2.62
N VAL A 272 8.75 9.49 3.51
CA VAL A 272 9.23 10.45 4.51
C VAL A 272 9.79 9.71 5.73
N PRO A 273 11.06 9.96 6.12
CA PRO A 273 11.66 9.32 7.28
C PRO A 273 11.04 9.83 8.58
N VAL A 274 11.02 8.99 9.62
CA VAL A 274 10.48 9.33 10.96
C VAL A 274 11.03 10.66 11.48
N SER A 275 12.34 10.90 11.36
CA SER A 275 12.98 12.14 11.82
C SER A 275 12.43 13.38 11.10
N GLY A 276 12.13 13.29 9.81
CA GLY A 276 11.56 14.38 9.04
C GLY A 276 10.12 14.70 9.49
N VAL A 277 9.31 13.67 9.76
CA VAL A 277 7.95 13.86 10.29
C VAL A 277 8.00 14.50 11.67
N LEU A 278 8.86 14.03 12.58
CA LEU A 278 9.01 14.59 13.93
C LEU A 278 9.47 16.06 13.90
N GLN A 279 10.37 16.40 12.96
CA GLN A 279 10.80 17.77 12.75
C GLN A 279 9.62 18.66 12.34
N GLN A 280 8.82 18.22 11.36
CA GLN A 280 7.65 18.99 10.91
C GLN A 280 6.57 19.13 11.99
N ILE A 281 6.39 18.12 12.85
CA ILE A 281 5.50 18.22 14.02
C ILE A 281 6.00 19.31 14.97
N ALA A 282 7.29 19.35 15.26
CA ALA A 282 7.87 20.36 16.14
C ALA A 282 7.77 21.79 15.58
N GLU A 283 8.01 21.96 14.27
CA GLU A 283 7.98 23.26 13.59
C GLU A 283 6.56 23.78 13.35
N ARG A 284 5.64 22.90 12.96
CA ARG A 284 4.29 23.27 12.52
C ARG A 284 3.23 23.14 13.59
N THR A 285 3.52 22.40 14.67
CA THR A 285 2.54 22.09 15.74
C THR A 285 1.16 21.73 15.16
N PRO A 286 1.06 20.66 14.33
CA PRO A 286 -0.18 20.30 13.68
C PRO A 286 -1.21 19.77 14.68
N HIS A 287 -2.49 19.94 14.37
CA HIS A 287 -3.57 19.32 15.14
C HIS A 287 -3.76 17.85 14.72
N VAL A 288 -3.49 17.55 13.44
CA VAL A 288 -3.60 16.21 12.88
C VAL A 288 -2.33 15.86 12.09
N LEU A 289 -1.83 14.64 12.29
CA LEU A 289 -0.86 13.98 11.42
C LEU A 289 -1.59 12.88 10.64
N ALA A 290 -1.65 13.01 9.31
CA ALA A 290 -2.20 11.98 8.43
C ALA A 290 -1.06 11.17 7.78
N ILE A 291 -1.10 9.83 7.94
CA ILE A 291 -0.11 8.91 7.39
C ILE A 291 -0.78 7.90 6.48
N SER A 292 -0.26 7.78 5.26
CA SER A 292 -0.69 6.78 4.28
C SER A 292 0.31 5.64 4.16
N ALA A 293 -0.22 4.42 4.05
CA ALA A 293 0.54 3.24 3.62
C ALA A 293 -0.30 2.43 2.63
N THR A 294 0.29 2.10 1.48
CA THR A 294 -0.39 1.33 0.43
C THR A 294 -0.05 -0.16 0.47
N LEU A 295 1.16 -0.49 0.88
CA LEU A 295 1.62 -1.87 0.99
C LEU A 295 1.62 -2.32 2.45
N SER A 296 1.10 -3.53 2.69
CA SER A 296 1.10 -4.11 4.04
C SER A 296 2.49 -4.35 4.62
N SER A 297 3.53 -4.44 3.76
CA SER A 297 4.93 -4.53 4.19
C SER A 297 5.45 -3.25 4.88
N HIS A 298 4.71 -2.15 4.85
CA HIS A 298 5.07 -0.89 5.51
C HIS A 298 4.36 -0.65 6.85
N LEU A 299 3.51 -1.58 7.31
CA LEU A 299 2.69 -1.38 8.51
C LEU A 299 3.52 -1.25 9.79
N GLN A 300 4.63 -2.00 9.91
CA GLN A 300 5.55 -1.83 11.04
C GLN A 300 6.19 -0.44 11.04
N ALA A 301 6.56 0.07 9.86
CA ALA A 301 7.10 1.42 9.75
C ALA A 301 6.06 2.48 10.17
N VAL A 302 4.76 2.25 9.87
CA VAL A 302 3.67 3.10 10.40
C VAL A 302 3.62 2.99 11.92
N ALA A 303 3.58 1.79 12.48
CA ALA A 303 3.52 1.58 13.93
C ALA A 303 4.70 2.24 14.65
N ASP A 304 5.92 2.09 14.12
CA ASP A 304 7.14 2.71 14.68
C ASP A 304 7.06 4.23 14.62
N LEU A 305 6.58 4.82 13.52
CA LEU A 305 6.36 6.25 13.38
C LEU A 305 5.33 6.75 14.40
N LEU A 306 4.17 6.09 14.52
CA LEU A 306 3.12 6.49 15.46
C LEU A 306 3.62 6.43 16.91
N ALA A 307 4.39 5.38 17.27
CA ALA A 307 5.00 5.26 18.57
C ALA A 307 5.99 6.42 18.88
N ALA A 308 6.82 6.78 17.88
CA ALA A 308 7.74 7.90 18.00
C ALA A 308 7.02 9.25 18.18
N VAL A 309 5.92 9.46 17.43
CA VAL A 309 5.09 10.67 17.58
C VAL A 309 4.40 10.72 18.94
N ARG A 310 3.87 9.61 19.43
CA ARG A 310 3.25 9.51 20.77
C ARG A 310 4.22 9.83 21.91
N ALA A 311 5.51 9.62 21.71
CA ALA A 311 6.55 9.95 22.68
C ALA A 311 6.91 11.44 22.73
N THR A 312 6.38 12.27 21.82
CA THR A 312 6.57 13.74 21.86
C THR A 312 5.72 14.39 22.95
N ALA A 313 6.10 15.60 23.38
CA ALA A 313 5.43 16.31 24.51
C ALA A 313 3.96 16.63 24.17
N ASN A 314 3.66 17.02 22.94
CA ASN A 314 2.32 17.40 22.48
C ASN A 314 2.02 16.68 21.15
N PRO A 315 1.66 15.37 21.18
CA PRO A 315 1.41 14.62 19.97
C PRO A 315 0.10 15.10 19.31
N PRO A 316 0.09 15.29 17.98
CA PRO A 316 -1.15 15.54 17.23
C PRO A 316 -2.06 14.31 17.28
N ARG A 317 -3.32 14.48 16.84
CA ARG A 317 -4.18 13.34 16.51
C ARG A 317 -3.61 12.59 15.30
N LEU A 318 -3.64 11.25 15.38
CA LEU A 318 -3.03 10.35 14.39
C LEU A 318 -4.11 9.74 13.52
N LEU A 319 -4.15 10.15 12.24
CA LEU A 319 -5.04 9.63 11.21
C LEU A 319 -4.24 8.73 10.28
N VAL A 320 -4.71 7.52 10.04
CA VAL A 320 -4.09 6.60 9.08
C VAL A 320 -5.04 6.23 7.96
N GLY A 321 -4.49 5.84 6.81
CA GLY A 321 -5.27 5.40 5.66
C GLY A 321 -4.44 4.61 4.66
N GLY A 322 -5.13 4.14 3.62
CA GLY A 322 -4.57 3.34 2.55
C GLY A 322 -5.05 1.88 2.59
N ARG A 323 -4.67 1.13 1.57
CA ARG A 323 -5.24 -0.19 1.30
C ARG A 323 -5.22 -1.19 2.47
N PRO A 324 -4.14 -1.33 3.27
CA PRO A 324 -4.13 -2.28 4.38
C PRO A 324 -5.18 -1.96 5.46
N PHE A 325 -5.41 -0.69 5.71
CA PHE A 325 -6.41 -0.25 6.70
C PHE A 325 -7.83 -0.45 6.21
N ASN A 326 -8.08 -0.29 4.91
CA ASN A 326 -9.39 -0.57 4.29
C ASN A 326 -9.69 -2.07 4.29
N ALA A 327 -8.66 -2.92 4.10
CA ALA A 327 -8.79 -4.37 4.12
C ALA A 327 -8.95 -4.95 5.54
N LEU A 328 -8.41 -4.28 6.56
CA LEU A 328 -8.41 -4.71 7.96
C LEU A 328 -8.93 -3.57 8.87
N PRO A 329 -10.26 -3.43 9.03
CA PRO A 329 -10.89 -2.25 9.63
C PRO A 329 -10.43 -1.89 11.06
N ASP A 330 -10.00 -2.87 11.87
CA ASP A 330 -9.53 -2.62 13.25
C ASP A 330 -8.01 -2.46 13.38
N LEU A 331 -7.27 -2.57 12.28
CA LEU A 331 -5.81 -2.51 12.28
C LEU A 331 -5.28 -1.19 12.85
N TRP A 332 -5.93 -0.07 12.52
CA TRP A 332 -5.53 1.25 12.99
C TRP A 332 -5.53 1.37 14.53
N LYS A 333 -6.44 0.68 15.21
CA LYS A 333 -6.49 0.63 16.68
C LYS A 333 -5.29 -0.12 17.25
N ASP A 334 -4.96 -1.25 16.64
CA ASP A 334 -3.84 -2.10 17.08
C ASP A 334 -2.49 -1.40 16.98
N ILE A 335 -2.30 -0.53 15.97
CA ILE A 335 -1.06 0.24 15.78
C ILE A 335 -1.05 1.59 16.48
N GLY A 336 -2.11 1.95 17.22
CA GLY A 336 -2.17 3.14 18.07
C GLY A 336 -2.54 4.44 17.37
N ALA A 337 -3.24 4.39 16.23
CA ALA A 337 -3.85 5.56 15.61
C ALA A 337 -5.11 6.03 16.36
N ASP A 338 -5.52 7.29 16.17
CA ASP A 338 -6.76 7.85 16.72
C ASP A 338 -7.95 7.66 15.79
N GLY A 339 -7.68 7.46 14.49
CA GLY A 339 -8.69 7.24 13.47
C GLY A 339 -8.12 6.67 12.19
N CYS A 340 -9.03 6.24 11.33
CA CYS A 340 -8.74 5.71 10.01
C CYS A 340 -9.78 6.27 9.02
N ALA A 341 -9.38 6.42 7.77
CA ALA A 341 -10.27 6.86 6.70
C ALA A 341 -10.03 6.04 5.42
N GLY A 342 -11.12 5.67 4.76
CA GLY A 342 -11.11 4.92 3.51
C GLY A 342 -10.86 5.78 2.27
N ASP A 343 -11.19 7.07 2.36
CA ASP A 343 -10.95 8.06 1.32
C ASP A 343 -10.70 9.47 1.89
N ALA A 344 -10.52 10.45 1.01
CA ALA A 344 -10.19 11.81 1.40
C ALA A 344 -11.37 12.56 2.06
N ALA A 345 -12.60 12.29 1.69
CA ALA A 345 -13.78 12.90 2.29
C ALA A 345 -14.01 12.38 3.71
N GLU A 346 -13.89 11.07 3.91
CA GLU A 346 -13.96 10.46 5.23
C GLU A 346 -12.84 10.96 6.14
N ALA A 347 -11.64 11.19 5.61
CA ALA A 347 -10.50 11.73 6.37
C ALA A 347 -10.83 13.10 7.01
N VAL A 348 -11.43 14.00 6.24
CA VAL A 348 -11.88 15.31 6.76
C VAL A 348 -12.97 15.12 7.80
N ALA A 349 -13.99 14.29 7.52
CA ALA A 349 -15.09 14.05 8.43
C ALA A 349 -14.63 13.47 9.78
N VAL A 350 -13.67 12.52 9.76
CA VAL A 350 -13.07 11.97 10.99
C VAL A 350 -12.34 13.05 11.78
N ALA A 351 -11.53 13.88 11.11
CA ALA A 351 -10.77 14.94 11.77
C ALA A 351 -11.67 16.06 12.33
N ASP A 352 -12.75 16.42 11.65
CA ASP A 352 -13.72 17.41 12.13
C ASP A 352 -14.50 16.90 13.36
N GLY A 353 -14.66 15.58 13.52
CA GLY A 353 -15.23 14.98 14.72
C GLY A 353 -14.33 15.08 15.96
N TRP A 354 -13.07 15.44 15.81
CA TRP A 354 -12.17 15.60 16.94
C TRP A 354 -12.26 17.02 17.53
N SER A 355 -12.48 17.10 18.83
CA SER A 355 -12.32 18.35 19.57
C SER A 355 -10.83 18.69 19.61
N VAL A 356 -10.40 19.63 18.79
CA VAL A 356 -9.00 20.07 18.63
C VAL A 356 -8.89 21.55 18.90
#